data_764e8164d80cdeebf21f6d20c2c77432
#
_entry.id   764e8164d80cdeebf21f6d20c2c77432
#
_cell.length_a   1.000
_cell.length_b   1.000
_cell.length_c   1.000
_cell.angle_alpha   90.00
_cell.angle_beta   90.00
_cell.angle_gamma   90.00
#
_symmetry.space_group_name_H-M   'P 1'
#
loop_
_entity.id
_entity.type
_entity.pdbx_description
1 polymer ?
#
loop_
_entity_poly.entity_id
_entity_poly.type
_entity_poly.pdbx_seq_one_letter_code
_entity_poly.pdbx_strand_id
1 'polypeptide(L)'
;MSGRPSARRSRTVPAAALAAVLALLLAPGAAARAAQSGEESRRTLSALMKIPAEPPAVRVEIASRQTEDGLIVEDLSWESLDGQRASAIVIRPAAGGRRPAIIALHGTGGSRESMTTAAFGPGDWTRPGDDKPHRRMLGWARELARRGYVTVALTQRGLDRRAPPDTNDQAKDLLVRGRTLMGAIVHEIRQAVTYLEQREDVERDRIGVTGMSFGGITAFYTWAVDGRVAAAASICGGVGSIDVLLRQGRPSYHGFYWWIPDIVTRGDQAAFAAALAPRPLMLWAPQSDIGMPKAGVDRFVEHVRPAYARAGADANFVVHQPAGEHEFTPAAFDAMARFFGTALARR
;
A
#
# COMPACT_ATOMS: atom_id res chain seq x y z
N MET A 1 -13.73 -75.19 -43.48
CA MET A 1 -13.25 -73.87 -43.87
C MET A 1 -13.62 -72.90 -42.77
N SER A 2 -12.66 -72.53 -41.93
CA SER A 2 -12.86 -71.77 -40.70
C SER A 2 -12.54 -70.27 -40.92
N GLY A 3 -13.54 -69.45 -40.75
CA GLY A 3 -13.43 -67.99 -40.78
C GLY A 3 -13.15 -67.48 -39.35
N ARG A 4 -12.01 -66.86 -39.10
CA ARG A 4 -11.69 -66.13 -37.84
C ARG A 4 -12.31 -64.72 -37.90
N PRO A 5 -12.90 -64.18 -36.81
CA PRO A 5 -13.31 -62.80 -36.72
C PRO A 5 -12.13 -61.90 -36.30
N SER A 6 -11.97 -60.76 -36.96
CA SER A 6 -10.96 -59.73 -36.67
C SER A 6 -11.36 -58.91 -35.42
N ALA A 7 -10.49 -58.89 -34.41
CA ALA A 7 -10.67 -58.04 -33.23
C ALA A 7 -10.36 -56.56 -33.54
N ARG A 8 -11.36 -55.71 -33.45
CA ARG A 8 -11.20 -54.23 -33.41
C ARG A 8 -10.56 -53.85 -32.07
N ARG A 9 -9.34 -53.34 -32.11
CA ARG A 9 -8.71 -52.70 -30.96
C ARG A 9 -9.35 -51.32 -30.74
N SER A 10 -10.13 -51.17 -29.67
CA SER A 10 -10.55 -49.84 -29.16
C SER A 10 -9.33 -49.14 -28.54
N ARG A 11 -8.94 -48.01 -29.09
CA ARG A 11 -7.91 -47.10 -28.51
C ARG A 11 -8.60 -46.31 -27.40
N THR A 12 -8.46 -46.75 -26.14
CA THR A 12 -8.83 -45.95 -24.97
C THR A 12 -7.75 -44.86 -24.78
N VAL A 13 -8.15 -43.60 -24.91
CA VAL A 13 -7.33 -42.45 -24.55
C VAL A 13 -7.17 -42.46 -23.03
N PRO A 14 -5.95 -42.37 -22.47
CA PRO A 14 -5.76 -42.42 -21.01
C PRO A 14 -6.40 -41.19 -20.36
N ALA A 15 -7.13 -41.40 -19.27
CA ALA A 15 -7.89 -40.38 -18.52
C ALA A 15 -6.99 -39.18 -18.06
N ALA A 16 -5.69 -39.44 -17.91
CA ALA A 16 -4.70 -38.40 -17.62
C ALA A 16 -4.53 -37.33 -18.72
N ALA A 17 -4.72 -37.71 -20.01
CA ALA A 17 -4.64 -36.77 -21.11
C ALA A 17 -5.87 -35.83 -21.17
N LEU A 18 -7.06 -36.35 -20.78
CA LEU A 18 -8.29 -35.55 -20.71
C LEU A 18 -8.26 -34.53 -19.56
N ALA A 19 -7.67 -34.90 -18.41
CA ALA A 19 -7.52 -34.01 -17.27
C ALA A 19 -6.53 -32.86 -17.54
N ALA A 20 -5.45 -33.12 -18.27
CA ALA A 20 -4.48 -32.09 -18.66
C ALA A 20 -5.05 -31.08 -19.67
N VAL A 21 -5.89 -31.52 -20.61
CA VAL A 21 -6.55 -30.65 -21.57
C VAL A 21 -7.64 -29.80 -20.91
N LEU A 22 -8.37 -30.35 -19.92
CA LEU A 22 -9.36 -29.59 -19.15
C LEU A 22 -8.70 -28.53 -18.26
N ALA A 23 -7.52 -28.81 -17.68
CA ALA A 23 -6.77 -27.86 -16.87
C ALA A 23 -6.21 -26.69 -17.71
N LEU A 24 -5.80 -26.92 -18.96
CA LEU A 24 -5.32 -25.87 -19.87
C LEU A 24 -6.45 -24.94 -20.38
N LEU A 25 -7.69 -25.42 -20.43
CA LEU A 25 -8.84 -24.62 -20.89
C LEU A 25 -9.46 -23.75 -19.76
N LEU A 26 -9.16 -24.05 -18.49
CA LEU A 26 -9.71 -23.32 -17.35
C LEU A 26 -8.79 -22.19 -16.86
N ALA A 27 -7.48 -22.25 -17.13
CA ALA A 27 -6.51 -21.27 -16.64
C ALA A 27 -6.72 -19.83 -17.14
N PRO A 28 -6.98 -19.58 -18.44
CA PRO A 28 -7.18 -18.20 -18.93
C PRO A 28 -8.48 -17.59 -18.39
N GLY A 29 -9.53 -18.37 -18.19
CA GLY A 29 -10.81 -17.91 -17.65
C GLY A 29 -10.74 -17.50 -16.16
N ALA A 30 -9.97 -18.20 -15.36
CA ALA A 30 -9.78 -17.89 -13.94
C ALA A 30 -8.94 -16.62 -13.75
N ALA A 31 -7.86 -16.47 -14.49
CA ALA A 31 -7.03 -15.28 -14.46
C ALA A 31 -7.77 -14.03 -14.97
N ALA A 32 -8.55 -14.17 -16.04
CA ALA A 32 -9.38 -13.08 -16.57
C ALA A 32 -10.48 -12.66 -15.58
N ARG A 33 -11.14 -13.60 -14.92
CA ARG A 33 -12.15 -13.32 -13.88
C ARG A 33 -11.52 -12.66 -12.64
N ALA A 34 -10.34 -13.09 -12.21
CA ALA A 34 -9.63 -12.47 -11.10
C ALA A 34 -9.21 -11.03 -11.42
N ALA A 35 -8.73 -10.77 -12.64
CA ALA A 35 -8.39 -9.41 -13.10
C ALA A 35 -9.62 -8.51 -13.17
N GLN A 36 -10.76 -9.00 -13.66
CA GLN A 36 -12.03 -8.27 -13.70
C GLN A 36 -12.55 -7.97 -12.30
N SER A 37 -12.45 -8.93 -11.36
CA SER A 37 -12.80 -8.74 -9.96
C SER A 37 -11.91 -7.68 -9.28
N GLY A 38 -10.60 -7.69 -9.57
CA GLY A 38 -9.68 -6.68 -9.06
C GLY A 38 -9.98 -5.27 -9.55
N GLU A 39 -10.35 -5.11 -10.83
CA GLU A 39 -10.71 -3.80 -11.40
C GLU A 39 -12.06 -3.29 -10.83
N GLU A 40 -13.03 -4.15 -10.69
CA GLU A 40 -14.31 -3.83 -10.04
C GLU A 40 -14.10 -3.42 -8.58
N SER A 41 -13.23 -4.13 -7.86
CA SER A 41 -12.84 -3.84 -6.48
C SER A 41 -12.20 -2.44 -6.38
N ARG A 42 -11.28 -2.10 -7.28
CA ARG A 42 -10.67 -0.75 -7.36
C ARG A 42 -11.71 0.33 -7.58
N ARG A 43 -12.61 0.17 -8.54
CA ARG A 43 -13.69 1.14 -8.82
C ARG A 43 -14.61 1.31 -7.62
N THR A 44 -15.02 0.21 -6.99
CA THR A 44 -15.89 0.25 -5.81
C THR A 44 -15.22 1.02 -4.66
N LEU A 45 -13.98 0.68 -4.33
CA LEU A 45 -13.26 1.36 -3.25
C LEU A 45 -13.00 2.84 -3.56
N SER A 46 -12.66 3.18 -4.81
CA SER A 46 -12.54 4.58 -5.25
C SER A 46 -13.85 5.36 -5.08
N ALA A 47 -14.97 4.73 -5.43
CA ALA A 47 -16.29 5.33 -5.24
C ALA A 47 -16.65 5.54 -3.76
N LEU A 48 -16.33 4.59 -2.88
CA LEU A 48 -16.49 4.74 -1.42
C LEU A 48 -15.65 5.89 -0.87
N MET A 49 -14.42 6.04 -1.34
CA MET A 49 -13.53 7.14 -0.96
C MET A 49 -13.85 8.46 -1.65
N LYS A 50 -14.82 8.48 -2.60
CA LYS A 50 -15.20 9.68 -3.35
C LYS A 50 -14.04 10.31 -4.14
N ILE A 51 -13.24 9.47 -4.79
CA ILE A 51 -12.16 9.88 -5.69
C ILE A 51 -12.39 9.33 -7.10
N PRO A 52 -11.91 10.02 -8.16
CA PRO A 52 -11.95 9.49 -9.52
C PRO A 52 -11.20 8.15 -9.62
N ALA A 53 -11.76 7.18 -10.37
CA ALA A 53 -11.08 5.92 -10.64
C ALA A 53 -9.84 6.15 -11.52
N GLU A 54 -9.92 7.07 -12.46
CA GLU A 54 -8.84 7.40 -13.38
C GLU A 54 -7.62 7.99 -12.66
N PRO A 55 -6.39 7.73 -13.18
CA PRO A 55 -5.19 8.34 -12.67
C PRO A 55 -5.26 9.89 -12.71
N PRO A 56 -4.91 10.58 -11.62
CA PRO A 56 -4.93 12.03 -11.60
C PRO A 56 -3.78 12.62 -12.41
N ALA A 57 -4.03 13.74 -13.10
CA ALA A 57 -2.96 14.56 -13.66
C ALA A 57 -2.17 15.26 -12.54
N VAL A 58 -0.89 15.55 -12.81
CA VAL A 58 -0.05 16.34 -11.91
C VAL A 58 0.93 17.21 -12.71
N ARG A 59 1.11 18.44 -12.26
CA ARG A 59 2.18 19.35 -12.67
C ARG A 59 2.96 19.74 -11.43
N VAL A 60 4.22 19.34 -11.40
CA VAL A 60 5.09 19.54 -10.24
C VAL A 60 5.94 20.79 -10.43
N GLU A 61 6.06 21.58 -9.37
CA GLU A 61 6.99 22.71 -9.23
C GLU A 61 8.13 22.26 -8.32
N ILE A 62 9.38 22.42 -8.79
CA ILE A 62 10.58 22.08 -8.02
C ILE A 62 11.07 23.38 -7.39
N ALA A 63 10.97 23.49 -6.06
CA ALA A 63 11.41 24.66 -5.31
C ALA A 63 12.93 24.68 -5.11
N SER A 64 13.54 23.52 -4.92
CA SER A 64 14.98 23.38 -4.77
C SER A 64 15.49 22.02 -5.22
N ARG A 65 16.77 21.99 -5.64
CA ARG A 65 17.51 20.76 -5.93
C ARG A 65 18.93 20.92 -5.45
N GLN A 66 19.41 19.97 -4.66
CA GLN A 66 20.76 19.95 -4.13
C GLN A 66 21.34 18.53 -4.18
N THR A 67 22.67 18.46 -4.19
CA THR A 67 23.39 17.16 -4.12
C THR A 67 24.14 17.12 -2.81
N GLU A 68 23.91 16.09 -2.01
CA GLU A 68 24.57 15.85 -0.74
C GLU A 68 24.77 14.35 -0.50
N ASP A 69 25.91 13.94 0.02
CA ASP A 69 26.23 12.55 0.36
C ASP A 69 25.95 11.53 -0.77
N GLY A 70 26.22 11.92 -2.04
CA GLY A 70 25.94 11.07 -3.21
C GLY A 70 24.46 10.90 -3.55
N LEU A 71 23.58 11.70 -2.96
CA LEU A 71 22.16 11.76 -3.22
C LEU A 71 21.76 13.11 -3.82
N ILE A 72 20.78 13.11 -4.69
CA ILE A 72 20.07 14.32 -5.13
C ILE A 72 18.79 14.41 -4.32
N VAL A 73 18.59 15.58 -3.70
CA VAL A 73 17.42 15.92 -2.88
C VAL A 73 16.66 17.05 -3.58
N GLU A 74 15.38 16.84 -3.85
CA GLU A 74 14.49 17.80 -4.52
C GLU A 74 13.32 18.12 -3.59
N ASP A 75 13.09 19.40 -3.28
CA ASP A 75 11.85 19.85 -2.64
C ASP A 75 10.86 20.28 -3.70
N LEU A 76 9.67 19.71 -3.68
CA LEU A 76 8.67 19.94 -4.70
C LEU A 76 7.25 20.03 -4.15
N SER A 77 6.38 20.68 -4.93
CA SER A 77 4.98 20.83 -4.63
C SER A 77 4.13 20.79 -5.90
N TRP A 78 2.85 20.53 -5.73
CA TRP A 78 1.87 20.54 -6.82
C TRP A 78 0.48 20.90 -6.30
N GLU A 79 -0.38 21.36 -7.20
CA GLU A 79 -1.78 21.59 -6.89
C GLU A 79 -2.53 20.26 -6.80
N SER A 80 -3.32 20.13 -5.74
CA SER A 80 -4.19 19.00 -5.48
C SER A 80 -5.66 19.42 -5.60
N LEU A 81 -6.56 18.56 -5.14
CA LEU A 81 -7.98 18.85 -5.09
C LEU A 81 -8.26 20.08 -4.22
N ASP A 82 -9.26 20.84 -4.61
CA ASP A 82 -9.77 22.02 -3.85
C ASP A 82 -8.75 23.18 -3.72
N GLY A 83 -7.83 23.31 -4.67
CA GLY A 83 -6.78 24.33 -4.61
C GLY A 83 -5.74 24.11 -3.51
N GLN A 84 -5.78 22.97 -2.83
CA GLN A 84 -4.77 22.59 -1.83
C GLN A 84 -3.43 22.30 -2.50
N ARG A 85 -2.34 22.63 -1.82
CA ARG A 85 -1.00 22.27 -2.29
C ARG A 85 -0.47 21.06 -1.53
N ALA A 86 -0.16 20.00 -2.27
CA ALA A 86 0.65 18.89 -1.80
C ALA A 86 2.12 19.21 -1.93
N SER A 87 2.97 18.64 -1.09
CA SER A 87 4.42 18.82 -1.14
C SER A 87 5.17 17.55 -0.74
N ALA A 88 6.34 17.35 -1.33
CA ALA A 88 7.17 16.19 -1.06
C ALA A 88 8.65 16.53 -1.14
N ILE A 89 9.48 15.72 -0.49
CA ILE A 89 10.91 15.66 -0.73
C ILE A 89 11.19 14.39 -1.54
N VAL A 90 11.82 14.54 -2.70
CA VAL A 90 12.31 13.41 -3.50
C VAL A 90 13.78 13.22 -3.27
N ILE A 91 14.20 12.00 -2.95
CA ILE A 91 15.60 11.65 -2.79
C ILE A 91 15.95 10.50 -3.72
N ARG A 92 17.07 10.59 -4.41
CA ARG A 92 17.56 9.55 -5.30
C ARG A 92 19.09 9.51 -5.32
N PRO A 93 19.70 8.37 -5.66
CA PRO A 93 21.14 8.33 -5.93
C PRO A 93 21.55 9.34 -7.01
N ALA A 94 22.66 10.03 -6.83
CA ALA A 94 23.23 10.92 -7.84
C ALA A 94 23.74 10.17 -9.08
N ALA A 95 24.15 8.91 -8.88
CA ALA A 95 24.49 8.00 -9.99
C ALA A 95 23.27 7.78 -10.89
N GLY A 96 23.43 7.98 -12.19
CA GLY A 96 22.38 7.86 -13.19
C GLY A 96 21.78 6.45 -13.31
N GLY A 97 20.79 6.32 -14.17
CA GLY A 97 20.08 5.08 -14.49
C GLY A 97 18.67 5.02 -13.91
N ARG A 98 17.83 4.18 -14.54
CA ARG A 98 16.44 3.96 -14.08
C ARG A 98 16.42 3.05 -12.86
N ARG A 99 15.57 3.38 -11.91
CA ARG A 99 15.48 2.71 -10.60
C ARG A 99 14.03 2.46 -10.20
N PRO A 100 13.77 1.44 -9.37
CA PRO A 100 12.47 1.32 -8.70
C PRO A 100 12.25 2.53 -7.78
N ALA A 101 10.98 2.87 -7.55
CA ALA A 101 10.62 4.00 -6.70
C ALA A 101 9.76 3.56 -5.51
N ILE A 102 9.85 4.28 -4.39
CA ILE A 102 9.03 4.05 -3.20
C ILE A 102 8.46 5.38 -2.71
N ILE A 103 7.13 5.44 -2.59
CA ILE A 103 6.44 6.55 -1.91
C ILE A 103 6.43 6.24 -0.42
N ALA A 104 6.97 7.17 0.36
CA ALA A 104 7.14 7.11 1.80
C ALA A 104 6.14 8.03 2.51
N LEU A 105 5.34 7.47 3.43
CA LEU A 105 4.24 8.15 4.09
C LEU A 105 4.42 8.15 5.60
N HIS A 106 4.47 9.34 6.22
CA HIS A 106 4.61 9.46 7.67
C HIS A 106 3.31 9.14 8.42
N GLY A 107 3.42 8.75 9.67
CA GLY A 107 2.30 8.63 10.60
C GLY A 107 1.87 9.98 11.18
N THR A 108 0.82 9.96 12.02
CA THR A 108 0.40 11.11 12.82
C THR A 108 1.59 11.61 13.66
N GLY A 109 1.82 12.91 13.68
CA GLY A 109 2.96 13.53 14.36
C GLY A 109 4.32 13.33 13.69
N GLY A 110 4.37 12.67 12.52
CA GLY A 110 5.55 12.63 11.66
C GLY A 110 5.53 13.74 10.61
N SER A 111 6.63 13.88 9.89
CA SER A 111 6.77 14.83 8.78
C SER A 111 7.62 14.22 7.67
N ARG A 112 7.59 14.84 6.49
CA ARG A 112 8.48 14.47 5.39
C ARG A 112 9.95 14.68 5.79
N GLU A 113 10.26 15.70 6.59
CA GLU A 113 11.60 15.98 7.08
C GLU A 113 12.11 14.90 8.03
N SER A 114 11.25 14.38 8.93
CA SER A 114 11.63 13.28 9.82
C SER A 114 11.98 11.99 9.07
N MET A 115 11.35 11.75 7.92
CA MET A 115 11.65 10.60 7.05
C MET A 115 12.92 10.81 6.21
N THR A 116 13.32 12.06 5.96
CA THR A 116 14.41 12.41 5.03
C THR A 116 15.63 12.97 5.71
N THR A 117 15.64 13.13 7.02
CA THR A 117 16.82 13.56 7.79
C THR A 117 18.02 12.66 7.52
N ALA A 118 19.24 13.22 7.67
CA ALA A 118 20.49 12.47 7.47
C ALA A 118 20.69 11.38 8.53
N ALA A 119 20.18 11.60 9.75
CA ALA A 119 20.21 10.61 10.83
C ALA A 119 19.24 9.46 10.50
N PHE A 120 19.78 8.24 10.45
CA PHE A 120 18.97 7.03 10.29
C PHE A 120 18.99 6.23 11.59
N GLY A 121 17.83 5.91 12.12
CA GLY A 121 17.69 5.08 13.32
C GLY A 121 16.45 5.37 14.14
N PRO A 122 16.31 4.70 15.30
CA PRO A 122 15.21 4.94 16.21
C PRO A 122 15.18 6.38 16.72
N GLY A 123 13.99 6.95 16.80
CA GLY A 123 13.73 8.23 17.45
C GLY A 123 12.43 8.14 18.25
N ASP A 124 12.34 8.95 19.29
CA ASP A 124 11.18 9.01 20.13
C ASP A 124 10.19 10.08 19.64
N TRP A 125 8.93 9.77 19.77
CA TRP A 125 7.84 10.69 19.50
C TRP A 125 6.76 10.52 20.58
N THR A 126 6.30 11.62 21.15
CA THR A 126 5.22 11.63 22.12
C THR A 126 4.05 12.40 21.55
N ARG A 127 2.89 11.76 21.45
CA ARG A 127 1.64 12.42 21.14
C ARG A 127 1.16 13.17 22.38
N PRO A 128 0.59 14.39 22.26
CA PRO A 128 -0.05 15.05 23.40
C PRO A 128 -1.07 14.14 24.06
N GLY A 129 -0.91 13.88 25.37
CA GLY A 129 -1.75 12.97 26.16
C GLY A 129 -1.29 11.51 26.24
N ASP A 130 -0.14 11.16 25.66
CA ASP A 130 0.46 9.84 25.86
C ASP A 130 1.33 9.79 27.12
N ASP A 131 1.26 8.68 27.84
CA ASP A 131 2.03 8.46 29.07
C ASP A 131 3.51 8.14 28.79
N LYS A 132 3.83 7.69 27.57
CA LYS A 132 5.18 7.31 27.15
C LYS A 132 5.43 7.65 25.69
N PRO A 133 6.70 7.89 25.28
CA PRO A 133 7.03 8.08 23.88
C PRO A 133 6.84 6.80 23.08
N HIS A 134 6.42 6.95 21.83
CA HIS A 134 6.40 5.89 20.82
C HIS A 134 7.71 5.88 20.04
N ARG A 135 8.19 4.71 19.68
CA ARG A 135 9.37 4.57 18.81
C ARG A 135 9.00 4.65 17.35
N ARG A 136 9.76 5.42 16.60
CA ARG A 136 9.67 5.52 15.15
C ARG A 136 11.07 5.53 14.54
N MET A 137 11.15 5.18 13.26
CA MET A 137 12.41 5.33 12.51
C MET A 137 12.51 6.75 11.94
N LEU A 138 13.67 7.37 12.10
CA LEU A 138 14.05 8.62 11.44
C LEU A 138 14.90 8.33 10.19
N GLY A 139 14.87 9.21 9.19
CA GLY A 139 15.70 9.10 8.00
C GLY A 139 15.45 7.89 7.10
N TRP A 140 14.38 7.14 7.33
CA TRP A 140 14.16 5.87 6.66
C TRP A 140 13.86 5.99 5.15
N ALA A 141 13.28 7.10 4.69
CA ALA A 141 13.11 7.34 3.26
C ALA A 141 14.45 7.67 2.59
N ARG A 142 15.32 8.43 3.27
CA ARG A 142 16.70 8.68 2.80
C ARG A 142 17.51 7.39 2.76
N GLU A 143 17.34 6.50 3.74
CA GLU A 143 18.02 5.21 3.77
C GLU A 143 17.55 4.29 2.62
N LEU A 144 16.28 4.29 2.25
CA LEU A 144 15.82 3.61 1.04
C LEU A 144 16.45 4.18 -0.22
N ALA A 145 16.67 5.50 -0.30
CA ALA A 145 17.38 6.10 -1.42
C ALA A 145 18.85 5.65 -1.47
N ARG A 146 19.55 5.56 -0.31
CA ARG A 146 20.89 4.97 -0.24
C ARG A 146 20.94 3.52 -0.73
N ARG A 147 19.86 2.77 -0.54
CA ARG A 147 19.69 1.39 -1.05
C ARG A 147 19.30 1.33 -2.54
N GLY A 148 19.26 2.46 -3.24
CA GLY A 148 19.12 2.54 -4.68
C GLY A 148 17.72 2.83 -5.21
N TYR A 149 16.77 3.19 -4.37
CA TYR A 149 15.43 3.61 -4.79
C TYR A 149 15.37 5.11 -5.10
N VAL A 150 14.43 5.51 -5.96
CA VAL A 150 13.91 6.88 -5.95
C VAL A 150 12.84 6.94 -4.87
N THR A 151 12.98 7.79 -3.86
CA THR A 151 12.01 7.91 -2.76
C THR A 151 11.27 9.23 -2.82
N VAL A 152 9.97 9.20 -2.55
CA VAL A 152 9.10 10.38 -2.44
C VAL A 152 8.52 10.42 -1.04
N ALA A 153 9.02 11.31 -0.20
CA ALA A 153 8.52 11.56 1.15
C ALA A 153 7.44 12.65 1.10
N LEU A 154 6.18 12.25 1.17
CA LEU A 154 5.01 13.13 1.01
C LEU A 154 4.55 13.69 2.35
N THR A 155 4.23 15.00 2.41
CA THR A 155 3.48 15.59 3.53
C THR A 155 1.99 15.32 3.36
N GLN A 156 1.42 14.51 4.24
CA GLN A 156 0.00 14.14 4.16
C GLN A 156 -0.92 15.28 4.61
N ARG A 157 -2.05 15.42 3.95
CA ARG A 157 -3.05 16.47 4.19
C ARG A 157 -3.58 16.42 5.63
N GLY A 158 -3.69 17.57 6.28
CA GLY A 158 -4.16 17.72 7.65
C GLY A 158 -3.12 17.42 8.72
N LEU A 159 -1.89 17.06 8.34
CA LEU A 159 -0.79 16.76 9.25
C LEU A 159 0.38 17.72 9.02
N ASP A 160 1.27 17.80 10.01
CA ASP A 160 2.49 18.60 9.97
C ASP A 160 2.19 20.06 9.53
N ARG A 161 2.95 20.58 8.58
CA ARG A 161 2.81 21.93 8.02
C ARG A 161 1.48 22.17 7.27
N ARG A 162 0.68 21.13 7.05
CA ARG A 162 -0.65 21.22 6.43
C ARG A 162 -1.78 21.24 7.47
N ALA A 163 -1.45 21.37 8.75
CA ALA A 163 -2.35 21.78 9.83
C ALA A 163 -2.00 23.22 10.23
N PRO A 164 -2.88 24.05 10.73
CA PRO A 164 -4.34 23.94 10.73
C PRO A 164 -4.99 24.15 9.34
N PRO A 165 -6.29 23.76 9.15
CA PRO A 165 -7.08 22.99 10.12
C PRO A 165 -6.55 21.57 10.28
N ASP A 166 -6.83 20.95 11.45
CA ASP A 166 -6.39 19.59 11.71
C ASP A 166 -7.15 18.56 10.86
N THR A 167 -6.72 17.28 10.95
CA THR A 167 -7.32 16.21 10.16
C THR A 167 -8.82 16.03 10.40
N ASN A 168 -9.30 16.20 11.64
CA ASN A 168 -10.73 16.01 11.94
C ASN A 168 -11.59 17.15 11.38
N ASP A 169 -11.11 18.39 11.45
CA ASP A 169 -11.81 19.54 10.90
C ASP A 169 -11.83 19.53 9.37
N GLN A 170 -10.71 19.14 8.73
CA GLN A 170 -10.68 18.93 7.29
C GLN A 170 -11.60 17.77 6.86
N ALA A 171 -11.68 16.70 7.66
CA ALA A 171 -12.58 15.59 7.37
C ALA A 171 -14.07 16.01 7.45
N LYS A 172 -14.44 16.84 8.44
CA LYS A 172 -15.81 17.39 8.55
C LYS A 172 -16.16 18.29 7.36
N ASP A 173 -15.25 19.19 6.95
CA ASP A 173 -15.47 20.05 5.79
C ASP A 173 -15.66 19.23 4.51
N LEU A 174 -14.80 18.25 4.27
CA LEU A 174 -14.93 17.37 3.11
C LEU A 174 -16.20 16.50 3.15
N LEU A 175 -16.59 16.01 4.34
CA LEU A 175 -17.79 15.19 4.50
C LEU A 175 -19.05 15.95 4.07
N VAL A 176 -19.23 17.21 4.51
CA VAL A 176 -20.40 18.01 4.14
C VAL A 176 -20.40 18.40 2.66
N ARG A 177 -19.27 18.28 1.99
CA ARG A 177 -19.13 18.45 0.53
C ARG A 177 -19.25 17.12 -0.23
N GLY A 178 -19.66 16.03 0.43
CA GLY A 178 -19.83 14.71 -0.18
C GLY A 178 -18.52 13.99 -0.50
N ARG A 179 -17.43 14.30 0.22
CA ARG A 179 -16.07 13.75 0.02
C ARG A 179 -15.54 13.15 1.29
N THR A 180 -14.43 12.39 1.21
CA THR A 180 -13.72 11.86 2.37
C THR A 180 -12.31 12.42 2.43
N LEU A 181 -11.78 12.66 3.63
CA LEU A 181 -10.38 13.09 3.77
C LEU A 181 -9.43 11.96 3.36
N MET A 182 -9.75 10.70 3.67
CA MET A 182 -8.97 9.54 3.21
C MET A 182 -8.85 9.54 1.68
N GLY A 183 -9.95 9.78 0.97
CA GLY A 183 -9.95 9.89 -0.50
C GLY A 183 -9.09 11.04 -1.01
N ALA A 184 -9.17 12.21 -0.38
CA ALA A 184 -8.35 13.35 -0.78
C ALA A 184 -6.85 13.08 -0.60
N ILE A 185 -6.45 12.43 0.49
CA ILE A 185 -5.06 12.03 0.75
C ILE A 185 -4.59 10.98 -0.26
N VAL A 186 -5.37 9.93 -0.48
CA VAL A 186 -5.06 8.89 -1.47
C VAL A 186 -4.95 9.49 -2.88
N HIS A 187 -5.78 10.47 -3.22
CA HIS A 187 -5.66 11.19 -4.50
C HIS A 187 -4.30 11.87 -4.64
N GLU A 188 -3.82 12.56 -3.61
CA GLU A 188 -2.50 13.21 -3.61
C GLU A 188 -1.35 12.20 -3.73
N ILE A 189 -1.47 11.04 -3.09
CA ILE A 189 -0.49 9.96 -3.25
C ILE A 189 -0.51 9.41 -4.68
N ARG A 190 -1.68 9.28 -5.30
CA ARG A 190 -1.82 8.88 -6.72
C ARG A 190 -1.24 9.93 -7.68
N GLN A 191 -1.29 11.22 -7.32
CA GLN A 191 -0.57 12.25 -8.07
C GLN A 191 0.95 12.06 -7.98
N ALA A 192 1.48 11.66 -6.81
CA ALA A 192 2.89 11.29 -6.69
C ALA A 192 3.24 10.05 -7.54
N VAL A 193 2.35 9.06 -7.67
CA VAL A 193 2.53 7.94 -8.61
C VAL A 193 2.63 8.46 -10.05
N THR A 194 1.70 9.33 -10.47
CA THR A 194 1.74 9.94 -11.82
C THR A 194 3.04 10.72 -12.06
N TYR A 195 3.51 11.48 -11.07
CA TYR A 195 4.79 12.16 -11.17
C TYR A 195 5.97 11.19 -11.36
N LEU A 196 5.98 10.09 -10.61
CA LEU A 196 7.03 9.07 -10.75
C LEU A 196 7.02 8.42 -12.15
N GLU A 197 5.85 8.18 -12.74
CA GLU A 197 5.75 7.67 -14.11
C GLU A 197 6.27 8.65 -15.17
N GLN A 198 6.22 9.96 -14.91
CA GLN A 198 6.72 10.99 -15.81
C GLN A 198 8.25 11.13 -15.76
N ARG A 199 8.90 10.58 -14.73
CA ARG A 199 10.35 10.69 -14.54
C ARG A 199 11.11 9.70 -15.43
N GLU A 200 12.20 10.17 -16.00
CA GLU A 200 13.09 9.36 -16.85
C GLU A 200 13.97 8.40 -16.03
N ASP A 201 14.22 8.73 -14.75
CA ASP A 201 15.04 7.95 -13.84
C ASP A 201 14.25 6.89 -13.02
N VAL A 202 12.95 6.69 -13.32
CA VAL A 202 12.08 5.73 -12.63
C VAL A 202 11.67 4.57 -13.56
N GLU A 203 11.71 3.36 -13.04
CA GLU A 203 11.13 2.16 -13.64
C GLU A 203 9.63 2.13 -13.29
N ARG A 204 8.78 2.48 -14.24
CA ARG A 204 7.34 2.78 -14.05
C ARG A 204 6.52 1.60 -13.52
N ASP A 205 6.94 0.38 -13.82
CA ASP A 205 6.34 -0.88 -13.38
C ASP A 205 6.82 -1.34 -12.00
N ARG A 206 7.70 -0.56 -11.37
CA ARG A 206 8.36 -0.90 -10.10
C ARG A 206 8.19 0.22 -9.05
N ILE A 207 6.97 0.72 -8.91
CA ILE A 207 6.60 1.74 -7.92
C ILE A 207 5.97 1.05 -6.71
N GLY A 208 6.57 1.21 -5.55
CA GLY A 208 6.05 0.76 -4.26
C GLY A 208 5.49 1.92 -3.43
N VAL A 209 4.66 1.60 -2.44
CA VAL A 209 4.17 2.56 -1.46
C VAL A 209 4.27 1.97 -0.05
N THR A 210 4.68 2.76 0.91
CA THR A 210 4.80 2.33 2.30
C THR A 210 4.65 3.48 3.28
N GLY A 211 4.35 3.15 4.51
CA GLY A 211 4.30 4.12 5.59
C GLY A 211 4.00 3.49 6.94
N MET A 212 4.09 4.32 7.97
CA MET A 212 3.83 3.94 9.36
C MET A 212 2.51 4.54 9.84
N SER A 213 1.75 3.77 10.62
CA SER A 213 0.51 4.25 11.27
C SER A 213 -0.47 4.81 10.23
N PHE A 214 -0.83 6.08 10.31
CA PHE A 214 -1.64 6.74 9.30
C PHE A 214 -1.04 6.60 7.88
N GLY A 215 0.28 6.69 7.72
CA GLY A 215 0.96 6.41 6.46
C GLY A 215 0.82 4.97 5.99
N GLY A 216 0.72 4.02 6.92
CA GLY A 216 0.50 2.60 6.61
C GLY A 216 -0.88 2.32 6.04
N ILE A 217 -1.94 2.94 6.57
CA ILE A 217 -3.30 2.77 6.05
C ILE A 217 -3.48 3.50 4.72
N THR A 218 -2.89 4.69 4.55
CA THR A 218 -2.95 5.41 3.28
C THR A 218 -2.14 4.70 2.18
N ALA A 219 -1.04 4.02 2.53
CA ALA A 219 -0.31 3.14 1.63
C ALA A 219 -1.17 1.96 1.17
N PHE A 220 -1.85 1.28 2.10
CA PHE A 220 -2.77 0.18 1.79
C PHE A 220 -3.87 0.62 0.83
N TYR A 221 -4.56 1.71 1.12
CA TYR A 221 -5.65 2.18 0.25
C TYR A 221 -5.15 2.68 -1.10
N THR A 222 -3.98 3.33 -1.16
CA THR A 222 -3.38 3.72 -2.44
C THR A 222 -3.09 2.50 -3.32
N TRP A 223 -2.46 1.47 -2.77
CA TRP A 223 -2.23 0.20 -3.47
C TRP A 223 -3.55 -0.45 -3.90
N ALA A 224 -4.58 -0.37 -3.04
CA ALA A 224 -5.86 -1.00 -3.32
C ALA A 224 -6.62 -0.33 -4.48
N VAL A 225 -6.47 0.99 -4.69
CA VAL A 225 -7.20 1.71 -5.75
C VAL A 225 -6.35 2.04 -6.97
N ASP A 226 -5.01 1.99 -6.89
CA ASP A 226 -4.14 2.35 -8.01
C ASP A 226 -3.37 1.12 -8.52
N GLY A 227 -3.72 0.68 -9.73
CA GLY A 227 -3.11 -0.49 -10.37
C GLY A 227 -1.63 -0.30 -10.74
N ARG A 228 -1.13 0.94 -10.77
CA ARG A 228 0.26 1.28 -11.09
C ARG A 228 1.21 1.05 -9.92
N VAL A 229 0.69 0.96 -8.69
CA VAL A 229 1.47 0.62 -7.50
C VAL A 229 1.74 -0.88 -7.49
N ALA A 230 2.97 -1.28 -7.75
CA ALA A 230 3.36 -2.68 -7.88
C ALA A 230 3.34 -3.44 -6.54
N ALA A 231 3.68 -2.78 -5.43
CA ALA A 231 3.73 -3.39 -4.10
C ALA A 231 3.42 -2.39 -2.98
N ALA A 232 2.84 -2.86 -1.88
CA ALA A 232 2.64 -2.04 -0.69
C ALA A 232 3.13 -2.72 0.58
N ALA A 233 3.68 -1.92 1.51
CA ALA A 233 3.99 -2.35 2.86
C ALA A 233 3.32 -1.40 3.87
N SER A 234 2.48 -1.95 4.76
CA SER A 234 1.77 -1.22 5.81
C SER A 234 2.40 -1.55 7.17
N ILE A 235 3.02 -0.55 7.79
CA ILE A 235 3.64 -0.69 9.11
C ILE A 235 2.70 -0.09 10.16
N CYS A 236 2.17 -0.91 11.06
CA CYS A 236 1.20 -0.48 12.09
C CYS A 236 0.04 0.35 11.51
N GLY A 237 -0.40 0.05 10.28
CA GLY A 237 -1.36 0.88 9.55
C GLY A 237 -2.81 0.70 9.96
N GLY A 238 -3.11 -0.17 10.92
CA GLY A 238 -4.49 -0.46 11.25
C GLY A 238 -5.22 -1.27 10.17
N VAL A 239 -4.46 -1.99 9.31
CA VAL A 239 -5.05 -2.89 8.31
C VAL A 239 -5.53 -4.16 8.98
N GLY A 240 -6.83 -4.45 8.85
CA GLY A 240 -7.49 -5.57 9.51
C GLY A 240 -9.00 -5.54 9.29
N SER A 241 -9.75 -6.24 10.14
CA SER A 241 -11.21 -6.15 10.11
C SER A 241 -11.68 -4.92 10.89
N ILE A 242 -12.29 -3.97 10.18
CA ILE A 242 -12.92 -2.78 10.77
C ILE A 242 -14.08 -3.18 11.68
N ASP A 243 -14.85 -4.21 11.31
CA ASP A 243 -15.94 -4.72 12.15
C ASP A 243 -15.43 -5.22 13.51
N VAL A 244 -14.28 -5.91 13.53
CA VAL A 244 -13.62 -6.32 14.80
C VAL A 244 -13.10 -5.11 15.57
N LEU A 245 -12.49 -4.15 14.90
CA LEU A 245 -12.03 -2.90 15.55
C LEU A 245 -13.17 -2.16 16.25
N LEU A 246 -14.34 -2.06 15.60
CA LEU A 246 -15.52 -1.39 16.15
C LEU A 246 -16.08 -2.11 17.39
N ARG A 247 -16.00 -3.44 17.44
CA ARG A 247 -16.59 -4.24 18.53
C ARG A 247 -15.63 -4.55 19.68
N GLN A 248 -14.33 -4.70 19.38
CA GLN A 248 -13.34 -5.23 20.32
C GLN A 248 -12.12 -4.33 20.50
N GLY A 249 -11.94 -3.35 19.60
CA GLY A 249 -10.81 -2.44 19.59
C GLY A 249 -11.08 -1.10 20.27
N ARG A 250 -10.30 -0.10 19.91
CA ARG A 250 -10.42 1.29 20.35
C ARG A 250 -10.71 2.21 19.15
N PRO A 251 -11.96 2.29 18.66
CA PRO A 251 -12.31 3.15 17.53
C PRO A 251 -11.92 4.62 17.73
N SER A 252 -11.97 5.11 18.96
CA SER A 252 -11.58 6.47 19.34
C SER A 252 -10.09 6.78 19.17
N TYR A 253 -9.24 5.76 19.00
CA TYR A 253 -7.82 5.95 18.67
C TYR A 253 -7.63 6.56 17.29
N HIS A 254 -8.51 6.23 16.35
CA HIS A 254 -8.50 6.76 15.02
C HIS A 254 -9.32 8.06 14.94
N GLY A 255 -8.76 9.09 14.33
CA GLY A 255 -9.47 10.32 14.03
C GLY A 255 -10.55 10.09 12.95
N PHE A 256 -11.44 11.05 12.79
CA PHE A 256 -12.55 10.98 11.84
C PHE A 256 -12.08 10.77 10.39
N TYR A 257 -10.90 11.20 10.06
CA TYR A 257 -10.24 11.05 8.74
C TYR A 257 -10.02 9.60 8.31
N TRP A 258 -9.97 8.66 9.25
CA TRP A 258 -9.60 7.25 8.98
C TRP A 258 -10.76 6.44 8.40
N TRP A 259 -12.00 6.87 8.69
CA TRP A 259 -13.20 6.11 8.38
C TRP A 259 -13.67 6.33 6.94
N ILE A 260 -13.93 5.22 6.23
CA ILE A 260 -14.53 5.21 4.89
C ILE A 260 -15.97 4.74 5.03
N PRO A 261 -16.96 5.57 4.63
CA PRO A 261 -18.36 5.18 4.70
C PRO A 261 -18.63 3.89 3.90
N ASP A 262 -19.51 3.05 4.43
CA ASP A 262 -20.03 1.84 3.77
C ASP A 262 -18.99 0.71 3.52
N ILE A 263 -17.73 0.84 3.95
CA ILE A 263 -16.68 -0.15 3.65
C ILE A 263 -16.98 -1.53 4.25
N VAL A 264 -17.55 -1.60 5.46
CA VAL A 264 -17.86 -2.86 6.14
C VAL A 264 -18.97 -3.61 5.41
N THR A 265 -19.98 -2.91 4.90
CA THR A 265 -21.09 -3.54 4.14
C THR A 265 -20.65 -4.07 2.77
N ARG A 266 -19.48 -3.61 2.27
CA ARG A 266 -18.85 -4.07 1.03
C ARG A 266 -17.79 -5.15 1.24
N GLY A 267 -17.74 -5.74 2.44
CA GLY A 267 -16.86 -6.86 2.77
C GLY A 267 -15.57 -6.47 3.50
N ASP A 268 -15.51 -5.23 4.01
CA ASP A 268 -14.38 -4.74 4.79
C ASP A 268 -13.07 -4.66 3.98
N GLN A 269 -11.97 -4.25 4.58
CA GLN A 269 -10.65 -4.18 3.94
C GLN A 269 -10.21 -5.51 3.33
N ALA A 270 -10.59 -6.62 3.95
CA ALA A 270 -10.19 -7.96 3.53
C ALA A 270 -10.74 -8.35 2.16
N ALA A 271 -11.98 -7.99 1.83
CA ALA A 271 -12.57 -8.31 0.52
C ALA A 271 -11.81 -7.57 -0.61
N PHE A 272 -11.46 -6.30 -0.38
CA PHE A 272 -10.69 -5.54 -1.36
C PHE A 272 -9.28 -6.11 -1.55
N ALA A 273 -8.59 -6.47 -0.47
CA ALA A 273 -7.25 -7.07 -0.55
C ALA A 273 -7.28 -8.44 -1.25
N ALA A 274 -8.25 -9.30 -0.92
CA ALA A 274 -8.40 -10.61 -1.54
C ALA A 274 -8.66 -10.53 -3.06
N ALA A 275 -9.47 -9.55 -3.50
CA ALA A 275 -9.76 -9.34 -4.91
C ALA A 275 -8.53 -8.85 -5.72
N LEU A 276 -7.51 -8.34 -5.04
CA LEU A 276 -6.30 -7.80 -5.67
C LEU A 276 -5.13 -8.80 -5.70
N ALA A 277 -5.30 -10.01 -5.15
CA ALA A 277 -4.31 -11.06 -5.31
C ALA A 277 -4.07 -11.35 -6.81
N PRO A 278 -2.82 -11.57 -7.24
CA PRO A 278 -1.61 -11.85 -6.46
C PRO A 278 -0.69 -10.64 -6.20
N ARG A 279 -1.19 -9.40 -6.23
CA ARG A 279 -0.34 -8.20 -6.07
C ARG A 279 0.37 -8.19 -4.70
N PRO A 280 1.68 -7.90 -4.63
CA PRO A 280 2.45 -7.94 -3.39
C PRO A 280 1.94 -6.99 -2.31
N LEU A 281 1.66 -7.53 -1.12
CA LEU A 281 1.23 -6.81 0.07
C LEU A 281 1.97 -7.32 1.31
N MET A 282 2.55 -6.42 2.08
CA MET A 282 3.14 -6.72 3.39
C MET A 282 2.41 -5.98 4.50
N LEU A 283 2.15 -6.66 5.61
CA LEU A 283 1.68 -6.09 6.86
C LEU A 283 2.71 -6.34 7.97
N TRP A 284 3.04 -5.27 8.70
CA TRP A 284 3.70 -5.36 9.98
C TRP A 284 2.71 -4.88 11.05
N ALA A 285 2.15 -5.81 11.81
CA ALA A 285 1.05 -5.60 12.75
C ALA A 285 1.39 -6.24 14.09
N PRO A 286 2.10 -5.53 15.00
CA PRO A 286 2.44 -6.05 16.32
C PRO A 286 1.20 -6.48 17.11
N GLN A 287 1.34 -7.53 17.93
CA GLN A 287 0.20 -8.18 18.61
C GLN A 287 -0.54 -7.27 19.61
N SER A 288 0.15 -6.28 20.16
CA SER A 288 -0.40 -5.29 21.09
C SER A 288 -0.58 -3.90 20.43
N ASP A 289 -0.66 -3.85 19.09
CA ASP A 289 -0.91 -2.59 18.39
C ASP A 289 -2.31 -2.06 18.70
N ILE A 290 -2.37 -0.84 19.25
CA ILE A 290 -3.61 -0.15 19.60
C ILE A 290 -4.44 0.23 18.36
N GLY A 291 -3.81 0.38 17.18
CA GLY A 291 -4.45 0.79 15.95
C GLY A 291 -5.34 -0.28 15.33
N MET A 292 -5.08 -1.56 15.62
CA MET A 292 -5.93 -2.68 15.17
C MET A 292 -5.72 -3.86 16.13
N PRO A 293 -6.78 -4.38 16.75
CA PRO A 293 -6.65 -5.54 17.62
C PRO A 293 -6.16 -6.75 16.83
N LYS A 294 -5.32 -7.59 17.46
CA LYS A 294 -4.80 -8.81 16.83
C LYS A 294 -5.89 -9.65 16.15
N ALA A 295 -7.04 -9.82 16.80
CA ALA A 295 -8.17 -10.55 16.24
C ALA A 295 -8.68 -9.95 14.92
N GLY A 296 -8.58 -8.63 14.75
CA GLY A 296 -8.92 -7.96 13.49
C GLY A 296 -7.92 -8.26 12.38
N VAL A 297 -6.63 -8.31 12.71
CA VAL A 297 -5.57 -8.72 11.77
C VAL A 297 -5.72 -10.19 11.40
N ASP A 298 -5.95 -11.07 12.37
CA ASP A 298 -6.14 -12.51 12.15
C ASP A 298 -7.31 -12.76 11.19
N ARG A 299 -8.47 -12.13 11.42
CA ARG A 299 -9.64 -12.23 10.55
C ARG A 299 -9.37 -11.74 9.12
N PHE A 300 -8.61 -10.66 8.98
CA PHE A 300 -8.17 -10.19 7.68
C PHE A 300 -7.29 -11.23 6.97
N VAL A 301 -6.31 -11.79 7.67
CA VAL A 301 -5.39 -12.81 7.13
C VAL A 301 -6.15 -14.07 6.71
N GLU A 302 -7.06 -14.56 7.54
CA GLU A 302 -7.92 -15.72 7.24
C GLU A 302 -8.71 -15.52 5.94
N HIS A 303 -9.20 -14.32 5.68
CA HIS A 303 -9.96 -14.02 4.48
C HIS A 303 -9.07 -13.84 3.24
N VAL A 304 -7.91 -13.19 3.39
CA VAL A 304 -7.05 -12.79 2.26
C VAL A 304 -6.14 -13.93 1.80
N ARG A 305 -5.53 -14.69 2.72
CA ARG A 305 -4.56 -15.74 2.40
C ARG A 305 -5.06 -16.78 1.38
N PRO A 306 -6.30 -17.28 1.45
CA PRO A 306 -6.82 -18.23 0.45
C PRO A 306 -6.83 -17.68 -0.98
N ALA A 307 -6.97 -16.36 -1.17
CA ALA A 307 -6.93 -15.76 -2.50
C ALA A 307 -5.52 -15.81 -3.10
N TYR A 308 -4.49 -15.53 -2.29
CA TYR A 308 -3.10 -15.65 -2.72
C TYR A 308 -2.70 -17.11 -2.97
N ALA A 309 -3.14 -18.05 -2.13
CA ALA A 309 -2.90 -19.48 -2.33
C ALA A 309 -3.54 -19.97 -3.65
N ARG A 310 -4.78 -19.59 -3.94
CA ARG A 310 -5.42 -19.92 -5.22
C ARG A 310 -4.71 -19.35 -6.44
N ALA A 311 -4.03 -18.22 -6.26
CA ALA A 311 -3.22 -17.59 -7.31
C ALA A 311 -1.80 -18.19 -7.42
N GLY A 312 -1.42 -19.15 -6.57
CA GLY A 312 -0.06 -19.71 -6.51
C GLY A 312 1.00 -18.67 -6.08
N ALA A 313 0.60 -17.68 -5.28
CA ALA A 313 1.42 -16.52 -4.98
C ALA A 313 1.50 -16.21 -3.47
N ASP A 314 1.55 -17.24 -2.64
CA ASP A 314 1.60 -17.12 -1.17
C ASP A 314 2.73 -16.19 -0.69
N ALA A 315 3.87 -16.21 -1.37
CA ALA A 315 5.02 -15.37 -1.06
C ALA A 315 4.75 -13.86 -1.27
N ASN A 316 3.72 -13.49 -2.01
CA ASN A 316 3.34 -12.10 -2.24
C ASN A 316 2.50 -11.51 -1.10
N PHE A 317 1.97 -12.32 -0.19
CA PHE A 317 1.23 -11.86 0.99
C PHE A 317 2.01 -12.13 2.26
N VAL A 318 2.77 -11.14 2.71
CA VAL A 318 3.68 -11.22 3.85
C VAL A 318 3.04 -10.56 5.06
N VAL A 319 2.92 -11.29 6.17
CA VAL A 319 2.35 -10.77 7.41
C VAL A 319 3.29 -11.06 8.57
N HIS A 320 3.69 -10.03 9.27
CA HIS A 320 4.46 -10.09 10.51
C HIS A 320 3.61 -9.61 11.68
N GLN A 321 3.46 -10.47 12.68
CA GLN A 321 2.77 -10.16 13.94
C GLN A 321 3.72 -10.39 15.13
N PRO A 322 4.80 -9.60 15.27
CA PRO A 322 5.69 -9.76 16.41
C PRO A 322 5.01 -9.37 17.73
N ALA A 323 5.59 -9.78 18.84
CA ALA A 323 5.30 -9.14 20.13
C ALA A 323 5.72 -7.67 20.03
N GLY A 324 4.93 -6.77 20.64
CA GLY A 324 5.21 -5.33 20.62
C GLY A 324 3.96 -4.49 20.44
N GLU A 325 4.16 -3.20 20.48
CA GLU A 325 3.13 -2.16 20.45
C GLU A 325 3.13 -1.39 19.11
N HIS A 326 2.45 -0.24 19.06
CA HIS A 326 2.34 0.63 17.88
C HIS A 326 3.67 1.38 17.60
N GLU A 327 4.68 0.67 17.10
CA GLU A 327 6.03 1.20 16.89
C GLU A 327 6.58 0.88 15.50
N PHE A 328 7.38 1.81 14.95
CA PHE A 328 8.20 1.54 13.76
C PHE A 328 9.63 1.25 14.23
N THR A 329 9.96 -0.02 14.32
CA THR A 329 11.24 -0.52 14.83
C THR A 329 12.25 -0.78 13.70
N PRO A 330 13.57 -0.91 14.00
CA PRO A 330 14.57 -1.36 13.03
C PRO A 330 14.19 -2.69 12.35
N ALA A 331 13.64 -3.64 13.11
CA ALA A 331 13.18 -4.92 12.56
C ALA A 331 12.05 -4.76 11.54
N ALA A 332 11.11 -3.83 11.78
CA ALA A 332 10.05 -3.50 10.83
C ALA A 332 10.61 -2.88 9.55
N PHE A 333 11.58 -1.95 9.70
CA PHE A 333 12.26 -1.36 8.55
C PHE A 333 13.01 -2.40 7.71
N ASP A 334 13.76 -3.29 8.35
CA ASP A 334 14.50 -4.35 7.64
C ASP A 334 13.56 -5.35 6.94
N ALA A 335 12.43 -5.71 7.56
CA ALA A 335 11.42 -6.55 6.94
C ALA A 335 10.81 -5.86 5.71
N MET A 336 10.47 -4.59 5.82
CA MET A 336 9.96 -3.76 4.73
C MET A 336 10.97 -3.65 3.57
N ALA A 337 12.23 -3.39 3.89
CA ALA A 337 13.29 -3.27 2.89
C ALA A 337 13.53 -4.58 2.14
N ARG A 338 13.54 -5.72 2.83
CA ARG A 338 13.61 -7.06 2.20
C ARG A 338 12.40 -7.34 1.32
N PHE A 339 11.20 -7.01 1.80
CA PHE A 339 9.98 -7.17 1.01
C PHE A 339 10.06 -6.39 -0.32
N PHE A 340 10.42 -5.11 -0.30
CA PHE A 340 10.55 -4.34 -1.53
C PHE A 340 11.71 -4.84 -2.41
N GLY A 341 12.82 -5.30 -1.83
CA GLY A 341 13.92 -5.93 -2.56
C GLY A 341 13.46 -7.12 -3.41
N THR A 342 12.48 -7.88 -2.91
CA THR A 342 11.89 -9.02 -3.65
C THR A 342 10.74 -8.57 -4.56
N ALA A 343 9.78 -7.81 -4.03
CA ALA A 343 8.55 -7.45 -4.74
C ALA A 343 8.78 -6.48 -5.91
N LEU A 344 9.84 -5.67 -5.83
CA LEU A 344 10.26 -4.73 -6.87
C LEU A 344 11.56 -5.20 -7.58
N ALA A 345 11.95 -6.47 -7.49
CA ALA A 345 13.06 -7.01 -8.27
C ALA A 345 12.72 -7.02 -9.77
N ARG A 346 13.73 -6.94 -10.65
CA ARG A 346 13.54 -7.20 -12.09
C ARG A 346 13.17 -8.67 -12.26
N ARG A 347 12.10 -8.94 -12.94
CA ARG A 347 11.67 -10.28 -13.34
C ARG A 347 12.36 -10.68 -14.63
#